data_704eccef975b8996a872b5e540b5aae3
#
_entry.id   704eccef975b8996a872b5e540b5aae3
#
_cell.length_a   1.000
_cell.length_b   1.000
_cell.length_c   1.000
_cell.angle_alpha   90.00
_cell.angle_beta   90.00
_cell.angle_gamma   90.00
#
_symmetry.space_group_name_H-M   'P 1'
#
loop_
_entity.id
_entity.type
_entity.pdbx_description
1 polymer ?
#
loop_
_entity_poly.entity_id
_entity_poly.type
_entity_poly.pdbx_seq_one_letter_code
_entity_poly.pdbx_strand_id
1 'polypeptide(L)'
;MSLQSNQLVLHDDVHPYLLNATLFTDYAHKLRTITIPEGHLVTVNSEGSLNFPVGSIISKTFYYPKADSGVLLADDDGNLFKPDAGTRGGLDLTKVRLVETRLLVHRQSGWVALPYVWNNEQTEATLEATGDIKSLELVHGPERRRFPYIVPDQNQCAGCHGTNTASKSINPIGPKVANLNRNGYDDNQNQLDAWQADGWLELKGN
;
A
#
# COMPACT_ATOMS: atom_id res chain seq x y z
N MET A 1 9.46 -2.30 -6.64
CA MET A 1 10.03 -1.27 -5.72
C MET A 1 11.43 -1.69 -5.32
N SER A 2 12.37 -0.76 -5.19
CA SER A 2 13.74 -1.01 -4.74
C SER A 2 14.26 0.14 -3.87
N LEU A 3 15.29 -0.15 -3.07
CA LEU A 3 16.01 0.88 -2.31
C LEU A 3 17.13 1.46 -3.16
N GLN A 4 17.16 2.78 -3.33
CA GLN A 4 18.20 3.51 -4.05
C GLN A 4 18.51 4.82 -3.31
N SER A 5 19.77 5.02 -2.92
CA SER A 5 20.23 6.29 -2.35
C SER A 5 19.31 6.89 -1.26
N ASN A 6 18.93 6.09 -0.26
CA ASN A 6 18.00 6.45 0.81
C ASN A 6 16.56 6.76 0.34
N GLN A 7 16.14 6.17 -0.77
CA GLN A 7 14.77 6.26 -1.25
C GLN A 7 14.20 4.87 -1.51
N LEU A 8 12.92 4.68 -1.19
CA LEU A 8 12.13 3.56 -1.69
C LEU A 8 11.51 3.97 -3.02
N VAL A 9 12.13 3.54 -4.12
CA VAL A 9 11.76 3.96 -5.49
C VAL A 9 10.76 2.98 -6.10
N LEU A 10 9.77 3.50 -6.82
CA LEU A 10 8.84 2.69 -7.63
C LEU A 10 9.45 2.43 -9.00
N HIS A 11 9.32 1.18 -9.49
CA HIS A 11 9.66 0.80 -10.87
C HIS A 11 8.51 1.17 -11.82
N ASP A 12 8.77 1.12 -13.13
CA ASP A 12 7.81 1.57 -14.14
C ASP A 12 6.52 0.75 -14.21
N ASP A 13 6.57 -0.51 -13.81
CA ASP A 13 5.44 -1.43 -13.71
C ASP A 13 4.64 -1.31 -12.39
N VAL A 14 5.05 -0.42 -11.50
CA VAL A 14 4.44 -0.23 -10.16
C VAL A 14 3.62 1.04 -10.14
N HIS A 15 2.29 0.93 -10.10
CA HIS A 15 1.35 2.04 -10.15
C HIS A 15 0.87 2.43 -8.75
N PRO A 16 1.25 3.61 -8.24
CA PRO A 16 0.73 4.09 -6.97
C PRO A 16 -0.71 4.54 -7.11
N TYR A 17 -1.51 4.36 -6.03
CA TYR A 17 -2.92 4.76 -6.04
C TYR A 17 -3.41 5.27 -4.70
N LEU A 18 -4.47 6.08 -4.76
CA LEU A 18 -5.18 6.64 -3.63
C LEU A 18 -6.58 6.03 -3.49
N LEU A 19 -7.13 6.10 -2.29
CA LEU A 19 -8.49 5.64 -1.98
C LEU A 19 -9.31 6.79 -1.39
N ASN A 20 -10.61 6.84 -1.71
CA ASN A 20 -11.55 7.78 -1.10
C ASN A 20 -11.74 7.49 0.39
N ALA A 21 -11.88 6.21 0.75
CA ALA A 21 -12.01 5.75 2.13
C ALA A 21 -10.80 4.89 2.52
N THR A 22 -10.11 5.28 3.57
CA THR A 22 -8.96 4.55 4.11
C THR A 22 -9.23 4.10 5.53
N LEU A 23 -8.73 2.90 5.87
CA LEU A 23 -8.78 2.42 7.26
C LEU A 23 -7.71 3.15 8.09
N PHE A 24 -8.09 3.56 9.29
CA PHE A 24 -7.16 4.06 10.29
C PHE A 24 -6.18 2.95 10.71
N THR A 25 -4.94 3.31 10.96
CA THR A 25 -3.89 2.40 11.46
C THR A 25 -2.89 3.24 12.25
N ASP A 26 -3.19 3.52 13.49
CA ASP A 26 -2.31 4.17 14.47
C ASP A 26 -1.50 5.34 13.89
N TYR A 27 -2.16 6.22 13.11
CA TYR A 27 -1.56 7.37 12.40
C TYR A 27 -0.50 7.01 11.34
N ALA A 28 -0.32 5.74 10.98
CA ALA A 28 0.59 5.37 9.90
C ALA A 28 0.06 5.84 8.54
N HIS A 29 0.93 6.50 7.77
CA HIS A 29 0.70 6.76 6.36
C HIS A 29 0.84 5.48 5.55
N LYS A 30 0.28 5.47 4.34
CA LYS A 30 0.23 4.27 3.51
C LYS A 30 0.52 4.61 2.05
N LEU A 31 1.65 4.14 1.55
CA LEU A 31 1.88 4.07 0.11
C LEU A 31 1.25 2.76 -0.41
N ARG A 32 0.31 2.88 -1.33
CA ARG A 32 -0.35 1.75 -1.97
C ARG A 32 0.05 1.68 -3.42
N THR A 33 0.35 0.48 -3.89
CA THR A 33 0.69 0.26 -5.30
C THR A 33 0.03 -1.00 -5.85
N ILE A 34 -0.14 -1.01 -7.17
CA ILE A 34 -0.59 -2.15 -7.95
C ILE A 34 0.47 -2.44 -9.02
N THR A 35 0.79 -3.71 -9.21
CA THR A 35 1.57 -4.20 -10.35
C THR A 35 0.71 -5.21 -11.10
N ILE A 36 0.57 -5.02 -12.42
CA ILE A 36 -0.17 -5.90 -13.32
C ILE A 36 0.82 -6.57 -14.26
N PRO A 37 0.72 -7.89 -14.49
CA PRO A 37 1.57 -8.57 -15.47
C PRO A 37 1.41 -7.96 -16.86
N GLU A 38 2.50 -7.82 -17.58
CA GLU A 38 2.52 -7.29 -18.95
C GLU A 38 1.55 -8.04 -19.87
N GLY A 39 0.82 -7.30 -20.71
CA GLY A 39 -0.16 -7.86 -21.64
C GLY A 39 -1.48 -8.31 -20.99
N HIS A 40 -1.68 -8.05 -19.70
CA HIS A 40 -2.92 -8.40 -19.00
C HIS A 40 -3.73 -7.17 -18.64
N LEU A 41 -5.05 -7.36 -18.48
CA LEU A 41 -6.01 -6.33 -18.13
C LEU A 41 -6.68 -6.64 -16.80
N VAL A 42 -6.95 -5.58 -16.04
CA VAL A 42 -7.89 -5.59 -14.91
C VAL A 42 -9.28 -5.29 -15.43
N THR A 43 -10.25 -6.10 -15.06
CA THR A 43 -11.67 -5.88 -15.41
C THR A 43 -12.48 -5.52 -14.17
N VAL A 44 -13.68 -5.00 -14.38
CA VAL A 44 -14.60 -4.65 -13.30
C VAL A 44 -15.81 -5.60 -13.32
N ASN A 45 -16.16 -6.16 -12.17
CA ASN A 45 -17.38 -6.97 -12.03
C ASN A 45 -18.64 -6.10 -11.82
N SER A 46 -19.81 -6.73 -11.79
CA SER A 46 -21.11 -6.06 -11.61
C SER A 46 -21.25 -5.30 -10.27
N GLU A 47 -20.41 -5.63 -9.27
CA GLU A 47 -20.40 -4.99 -7.96
C GLU A 47 -19.38 -3.84 -7.85
N GLY A 48 -18.71 -3.50 -8.96
CA GLY A 48 -17.69 -2.47 -9.02
C GLY A 48 -16.35 -2.88 -8.38
N SER A 49 -16.15 -4.17 -8.11
CA SER A 49 -14.86 -4.69 -7.65
C SER A 49 -13.96 -5.01 -8.82
N LEU A 50 -12.66 -4.81 -8.64
CA LEU A 50 -11.66 -5.08 -9.67
C LEU A 50 -11.26 -6.56 -9.66
N ASN A 51 -11.27 -7.18 -10.85
CA ASN A 51 -10.77 -8.52 -11.09
C ASN A 51 -9.34 -8.42 -11.63
N PHE A 52 -8.39 -8.80 -10.81
CA PHE A 52 -6.97 -8.77 -11.16
C PHE A 52 -6.54 -10.10 -11.80
N PRO A 53 -5.72 -10.10 -12.85
CA PRO A 53 -5.16 -11.32 -13.42
C PRO A 53 -4.20 -12.01 -12.43
N VAL A 54 -3.99 -13.32 -12.64
CA VAL A 54 -2.93 -14.07 -11.92
C VAL A 54 -1.57 -13.44 -12.22
N GLY A 55 -0.73 -13.29 -11.19
CA GLY A 55 0.53 -12.57 -11.26
C GLY A 55 0.46 -11.12 -10.77
N SER A 56 -0.75 -10.57 -10.56
CA SER A 56 -0.89 -9.23 -10.00
C SER A 56 -0.39 -9.16 -8.56
N ILE A 57 0.17 -8.02 -8.20
CA ILE A 57 0.64 -7.72 -6.85
C ILE A 57 0.02 -6.40 -6.39
N ILE A 58 -0.59 -6.41 -5.22
CA ILE A 58 -1.04 -5.20 -4.53
C ILE A 58 -0.16 -5.02 -3.30
N SER A 59 0.47 -3.87 -3.16
CA SER A 59 1.28 -3.57 -1.99
C SER A 59 0.71 -2.44 -1.16
N LYS A 60 1.02 -2.46 0.13
CA LYS A 60 0.71 -1.41 1.08
C LYS A 60 1.88 -1.26 2.04
N THR A 61 2.66 -0.20 1.86
CA THR A 61 3.78 0.14 2.72
C THR A 61 3.32 1.15 3.77
N PHE A 62 3.48 0.81 5.04
CA PHE A 62 3.16 1.65 6.20
C PHE A 62 4.42 2.37 6.64
N TYR A 63 4.28 3.67 6.86
CA TYR A 63 5.39 4.51 7.25
C TYR A 63 4.92 5.69 8.11
N TYR A 64 5.87 6.28 8.84
CA TYR A 64 5.66 7.51 9.60
C TYR A 64 6.67 8.57 9.18
N PRO A 65 6.31 9.87 9.24
CA PRO A 65 7.29 10.94 9.15
C PRO A 65 8.31 10.83 10.30
N LYS A 66 9.56 11.23 10.05
CA LYS A 66 10.59 11.40 11.09
C LYS A 66 10.58 12.82 11.61
N ALA A 67 10.79 12.98 12.92
CA ALA A 67 11.23 14.24 13.48
C ALA A 67 12.77 14.37 13.40
N ASP A 68 13.30 15.58 13.52
CA ASP A 68 14.75 15.84 13.56
C ASP A 68 15.45 15.05 14.68
N SER A 69 14.73 14.74 15.75
CA SER A 69 15.19 13.90 16.86
C SER A 69 15.13 12.39 16.59
N GLY A 70 14.72 11.97 15.39
CA GLY A 70 14.47 10.57 15.05
C GLY A 70 13.16 9.99 15.58
N VAL A 71 12.35 10.78 16.27
CA VAL A 71 11.03 10.38 16.81
C VAL A 71 10.00 10.45 15.69
N LEU A 72 9.09 9.45 15.64
CA LEU A 72 7.99 9.40 14.68
C LEU A 72 6.94 10.46 15.01
N LEU A 73 6.50 11.20 14.01
CA LEU A 73 5.45 12.21 14.12
C LEU A 73 4.11 11.58 13.73
N ALA A 74 3.06 11.92 14.49
CA ALA A 74 1.68 11.78 14.05
C ALA A 74 1.33 13.03 13.23
N ASP A 75 1.29 12.92 11.93
CA ASP A 75 0.88 14.01 11.04
C ASP A 75 -0.39 13.57 10.31
N ASP A 76 -1.47 14.33 10.47
CA ASP A 76 -2.75 14.06 9.83
C ASP A 76 -2.80 14.60 8.39
N ASP A 77 -1.89 15.51 8.01
CA ASP A 77 -2.02 16.29 6.77
C ASP A 77 -1.22 15.75 5.59
N GLY A 78 -0.43 14.69 5.78
CA GLY A 78 0.64 14.47 4.85
C GLY A 78 0.66 13.17 4.09
N ASN A 79 0.26 13.21 2.84
CA ASN A 79 0.77 12.25 1.88
C ASN A 79 2.22 12.66 1.52
N LEU A 80 3.19 12.10 2.25
CA LEU A 80 4.62 12.37 2.04
C LEU A 80 5.19 11.71 0.79
N PHE A 81 4.40 10.86 0.15
CA PHE A 81 4.71 10.36 -1.17
C PHE A 81 4.26 11.39 -2.20
N LYS A 82 5.22 12.02 -2.86
CA LYS A 82 4.97 12.87 -4.02
C LYS A 82 5.76 12.27 -5.18
N PRO A 83 5.10 11.82 -6.25
CA PRO A 83 5.80 11.48 -7.46
C PRO A 83 6.42 12.77 -8.02
N ASP A 84 7.74 12.79 -8.23
CA ASP A 84 8.39 13.88 -8.94
C ASP A 84 7.95 13.87 -10.40
N ALA A 85 7.76 15.04 -11.00
CA ALA A 85 7.46 15.16 -12.42
C ALA A 85 8.58 14.49 -13.25
N GLY A 86 8.25 13.40 -13.93
CA GLY A 86 9.19 12.65 -14.77
C GLY A 86 9.86 11.44 -14.11
N THR A 87 9.66 11.23 -12.80
CA THR A 87 9.97 9.99 -12.08
C THR A 87 8.72 9.50 -11.39
N ARG A 88 8.55 8.19 -11.23
CA ARG A 88 7.38 7.66 -10.49
C ARG A 88 7.46 7.91 -9.00
N GLY A 89 8.42 8.73 -8.56
CA GLY A 89 8.60 9.13 -7.19
C GLY A 89 9.06 8.01 -6.27
N GLY A 90 9.24 8.38 -5.02
CA GLY A 90 9.67 7.47 -3.98
C GLY A 90 9.40 8.03 -2.60
N LEU A 91 9.64 7.21 -1.57
CA LEU A 91 9.66 7.67 -0.18
C LEU A 91 11.09 7.99 0.20
N ASP A 92 11.33 9.23 0.59
CA ASP A 92 12.62 9.69 1.11
C ASP A 92 12.85 9.17 2.54
N LEU A 93 13.71 8.17 2.70
CA LEU A 93 13.98 7.52 3.97
C LEU A 93 14.76 8.41 4.96
N THR A 94 15.21 9.58 4.54
CA THR A 94 15.72 10.60 5.47
C THR A 94 14.58 11.29 6.21
N LYS A 95 13.38 11.38 5.60
CA LYS A 95 12.18 12.04 6.14
C LYS A 95 11.15 11.08 6.71
N VAL A 96 11.17 9.80 6.28
CA VAL A 96 10.20 8.80 6.74
C VAL A 96 10.88 7.56 7.29
N ARG A 97 10.16 6.85 8.16
CA ARG A 97 10.52 5.53 8.66
C ARG A 97 9.49 4.52 8.18
N LEU A 98 9.94 3.53 7.42
CA LEU A 98 9.14 2.37 7.02
C LEU A 98 8.98 1.43 8.21
N VAL A 99 7.78 0.89 8.38
CA VAL A 99 7.48 -0.08 9.44
C VAL A 99 7.28 -1.46 8.84
N GLU A 100 6.32 -1.57 7.91
CA GLU A 100 6.01 -2.82 7.22
C GLU A 100 5.56 -2.58 5.78
N THR A 101 5.68 -3.60 4.95
CA THR A 101 5.07 -3.65 3.62
C THR A 101 4.27 -4.94 3.51
N ARG A 102 2.97 -4.84 3.35
CA ARG A 102 2.09 -5.99 3.10
C ARG A 102 1.88 -6.16 1.61
N LEU A 103 2.10 -7.38 1.13
CA LEU A 103 1.81 -7.75 -0.25
C LEU A 103 0.60 -8.67 -0.30
N LEU A 104 -0.29 -8.45 -1.25
CA LEU A 104 -1.24 -9.42 -1.75
C LEU A 104 -0.74 -9.86 -3.13
N VAL A 105 -0.44 -11.13 -3.27
CA VAL A 105 0.07 -11.72 -4.52
C VAL A 105 -0.99 -12.66 -5.08
N HIS A 106 -1.46 -12.43 -6.30
CA HIS A 106 -2.44 -13.27 -6.96
C HIS A 106 -1.74 -14.46 -7.64
N ARG A 107 -1.86 -15.64 -7.05
CA ARG A 107 -1.33 -16.90 -7.57
C ARG A 107 -2.44 -17.70 -8.23
N GLN A 108 -2.09 -18.77 -8.95
CA GLN A 108 -3.09 -19.72 -9.51
C GLN A 108 -4.01 -20.32 -8.43
N SER A 109 -3.50 -20.49 -7.21
CA SER A 109 -4.26 -20.97 -6.05
C SER A 109 -5.10 -19.91 -5.34
N GLY A 110 -5.10 -18.65 -5.84
CA GLY A 110 -5.75 -17.50 -5.21
C GLY A 110 -4.76 -16.51 -4.62
N TRP A 111 -5.28 -15.53 -3.88
CA TRP A 111 -4.47 -14.48 -3.25
C TRP A 111 -3.75 -14.98 -2.00
N VAL A 112 -2.50 -14.57 -1.87
CA VAL A 112 -1.66 -14.85 -0.69
C VAL A 112 -1.22 -13.53 -0.08
N ALA A 113 -1.38 -13.40 1.24
CA ALA A 113 -0.91 -12.24 2.01
C ALA A 113 0.49 -12.50 2.56
N LEU A 114 1.41 -11.58 2.35
CA LEU A 114 2.81 -11.66 2.77
C LEU A 114 3.19 -10.37 3.49
N PRO A 115 3.28 -10.37 4.82
CA PRO A 115 3.76 -9.22 5.59
C PRO A 115 5.28 -9.22 5.65
N TYR A 116 5.90 -8.11 5.26
CA TYR A 116 7.33 -7.86 5.38
C TYR A 116 7.57 -6.75 6.40
N VAL A 117 8.48 -6.95 7.32
CA VAL A 117 8.83 -6.00 8.39
C VAL A 117 10.19 -5.38 8.10
N TRP A 118 10.24 -4.05 8.10
CA TRP A 118 11.48 -3.29 7.86
C TRP A 118 12.38 -3.31 9.08
N ASN A 119 13.69 -3.50 8.85
CA ASN A 119 14.70 -3.38 9.90
C ASN A 119 14.88 -1.92 10.34
N ASN A 120 15.57 -1.71 11.46
CA ASN A 120 15.79 -0.37 12.00
C ASN A 120 16.68 0.49 11.10
N GLU A 121 17.61 -0.14 10.41
CA GLU A 121 18.56 0.47 9.48
C GLU A 121 17.89 0.90 8.17
N GLN A 122 16.64 0.48 7.93
CA GLN A 122 15.85 0.79 6.72
C GLN A 122 16.52 0.31 5.42
N THR A 123 17.25 -0.82 5.50
CA THR A 123 17.99 -1.40 4.38
C THR A 123 17.33 -2.63 3.79
N GLU A 124 16.48 -3.31 4.56
CA GLU A 124 15.78 -4.52 4.12
C GLU A 124 14.48 -4.75 4.89
N ALA A 125 13.58 -5.53 4.30
CA ALA A 125 12.38 -6.02 4.95
C ALA A 125 12.33 -7.55 4.92
N THR A 126 12.08 -8.15 6.06
CA THR A 126 12.03 -9.61 6.25
C THR A 126 10.57 -10.07 6.28
N LEU A 127 10.27 -11.20 5.64
CA LEU A 127 8.95 -11.84 5.70
C LEU A 127 8.67 -12.35 7.13
N GLU A 128 7.64 -11.81 7.76
CA GLU A 128 7.21 -12.17 9.11
C GLU A 128 5.82 -12.83 9.07
N ALA A 129 5.80 -14.14 8.77
CA ALA A 129 4.55 -14.89 8.62
C ALA A 129 3.74 -14.98 9.94
N THR A 130 4.40 -14.89 11.07
CA THR A 130 3.81 -14.96 12.43
C THR A 130 3.45 -13.60 13.02
N GLY A 131 3.69 -12.52 12.25
CA GLY A 131 3.53 -11.16 12.73
C GLY A 131 4.69 -10.69 13.61
N ASP A 132 4.66 -9.40 13.99
CA ASP A 132 5.69 -8.77 14.83
C ASP A 132 5.08 -7.67 15.68
N ILE A 133 5.80 -7.23 16.71
CA ILE A 133 5.44 -6.07 17.54
C ILE A 133 6.60 -5.09 17.54
N LYS A 134 6.39 -3.91 16.95
CA LYS A 134 7.35 -2.81 16.96
C LYS A 134 7.02 -1.81 18.06
N SER A 135 7.95 -1.55 18.98
CA SER A 135 7.79 -0.45 19.92
C SER A 135 8.12 0.86 19.22
N LEU A 136 7.11 1.71 19.02
CA LEU A 136 7.24 3.01 18.38
C LEU A 136 6.97 4.13 19.37
N GLU A 137 7.65 5.26 19.21
CA GLU A 137 7.37 6.50 19.93
C GLU A 137 6.78 7.52 18.97
N LEU A 138 5.53 7.88 19.19
CA LEU A 138 4.80 8.84 18.39
C LEU A 138 4.80 10.20 19.09
N VAL A 139 5.15 11.24 18.35
CA VAL A 139 5.04 12.63 18.81
C VAL A 139 3.84 13.29 18.13
N HIS A 140 2.94 13.80 18.93
CA HIS A 140 1.80 14.59 18.50
C HIS A 140 1.76 15.92 19.26
N GLY A 141 2.15 17.01 18.61
CA GLY A 141 2.34 18.28 19.27
C GLY A 141 3.34 18.17 20.43
N PRO A 142 2.97 18.57 21.67
CA PRO A 142 3.84 18.44 22.83
C PRO A 142 3.87 17.02 23.43
N GLU A 143 2.96 16.14 23.00
CA GLU A 143 2.81 14.81 23.57
C GLU A 143 3.76 13.81 22.91
N ARG A 144 4.32 12.93 23.76
CA ARG A 144 5.10 11.76 23.32
C ARG A 144 4.44 10.53 23.88
N ARG A 145 4.13 9.57 22.99
CA ARG A 145 3.45 8.34 23.38
C ARG A 145 4.17 7.13 22.79
N ARG A 146 4.62 6.23 23.64
CA ARG A 146 5.07 4.91 23.22
C ARG A 146 3.87 3.99 23.06
N PHE A 147 3.85 3.24 21.97
CA PHE A 147 2.82 2.26 21.71
C PHE A 147 3.39 1.04 20.96
N PRO A 148 2.80 -0.15 21.16
CA PRO A 148 3.14 -1.32 20.38
C PRO A 148 2.41 -1.24 19.03
N TYR A 149 3.17 -1.07 17.95
CA TYR A 149 2.62 -1.25 16.60
C TYR A 149 2.59 -2.73 16.29
N ILE A 150 1.40 -3.25 16.00
CA ILE A 150 1.19 -4.68 15.74
C ILE A 150 1.22 -4.93 14.23
N VAL A 151 2.21 -5.70 13.78
CA VAL A 151 2.22 -6.28 12.44
C VAL A 151 1.41 -7.57 12.49
N PRO A 152 0.29 -7.67 11.74
CA PRO A 152 -0.55 -8.86 11.80
C PRO A 152 0.13 -10.07 11.15
N ASP A 153 -0.18 -11.24 11.66
CA ASP A 153 0.18 -12.51 11.03
C ASP A 153 -0.65 -12.78 9.75
N GLN A 154 -0.28 -13.82 9.00
CA GLN A 154 -1.00 -14.19 7.77
C GLN A 154 -2.47 -14.57 8.01
N ASN A 155 -2.81 -15.16 9.17
CA ASN A 155 -4.19 -15.55 9.50
C ASN A 155 -5.04 -14.31 9.84
N GLN A 156 -4.46 -13.34 10.52
CA GLN A 156 -5.12 -12.06 10.81
C GLN A 156 -5.40 -11.26 9.54
N CYS A 157 -4.55 -11.37 8.51
CA CYS A 157 -4.85 -10.78 7.20
C CYS A 157 -6.15 -11.37 6.61
N ALA A 158 -6.38 -12.67 6.76
CA ALA A 158 -7.61 -13.33 6.30
C ALA A 158 -8.86 -12.86 7.07
N GLY A 159 -8.71 -12.38 8.31
CA GLY A 159 -9.82 -11.84 9.11
C GLY A 159 -10.51 -10.62 8.45
N CYS A 160 -9.75 -9.75 7.79
CA CYS A 160 -10.28 -8.58 7.07
C CYS A 160 -10.48 -8.85 5.57
N HIS A 161 -9.61 -9.66 4.96
CA HIS A 161 -9.60 -9.92 3.52
C HIS A 161 -10.37 -11.19 3.13
N GLY A 162 -10.84 -11.99 4.10
CA GLY A 162 -11.61 -13.20 3.83
C GLY A 162 -13.03 -12.88 3.36
N THR A 163 -13.42 -13.42 2.21
CA THR A 163 -14.78 -13.26 1.66
C THR A 163 -15.74 -14.33 2.15
N ASN A 164 -15.23 -15.40 2.72
CA ASN A 164 -16.04 -16.52 3.22
C ASN A 164 -15.31 -17.16 4.41
N THR A 165 -15.99 -17.26 5.54
CA THR A 165 -15.48 -17.92 6.75
C THR A 165 -15.09 -19.39 6.55
N ALA A 166 -15.72 -20.06 5.60
CA ALA A 166 -15.46 -21.47 5.29
C ALA A 166 -14.24 -21.67 4.38
N SER A 167 -14.04 -20.80 3.37
CA SER A 167 -12.95 -20.96 2.38
C SER A 167 -11.65 -20.25 2.77
N LYS A 168 -11.70 -19.30 3.73
CA LYS A 168 -10.59 -18.41 4.10
C LYS A 168 -9.90 -17.74 2.89
N SER A 169 -10.64 -17.63 1.76
CA SER A 169 -10.09 -17.01 0.55
C SER A 169 -9.86 -15.54 0.77
N ILE A 170 -8.63 -15.09 0.55
CA ILE A 170 -8.22 -13.69 0.65
C ILE A 170 -8.58 -12.98 -0.65
N ASN A 171 -9.15 -11.76 -0.55
CA ASN A 171 -9.39 -10.90 -1.69
C ASN A 171 -9.00 -9.45 -1.37
N PRO A 172 -8.56 -8.68 -2.38
CA PRO A 172 -8.37 -7.24 -2.23
C PRO A 172 -9.72 -6.55 -1.97
N ILE A 173 -9.86 -5.87 -0.84
CA ILE A 173 -11.09 -5.15 -0.46
C ILE A 173 -11.04 -3.65 -0.75
N GLY A 174 -9.86 -3.07 -0.87
CA GLY A 174 -9.64 -1.64 -1.06
C GLY A 174 -9.92 -1.15 -2.49
N PRO A 175 -9.33 -1.76 -3.52
CA PRO A 175 -9.46 -1.29 -4.90
C PRO A 175 -10.81 -1.69 -5.51
N LYS A 176 -11.81 -0.82 -5.28
CA LYS A 176 -13.12 -0.83 -5.94
C LYS A 176 -13.29 0.46 -6.72
N VAL A 177 -14.07 0.46 -7.81
CA VAL A 177 -14.32 1.64 -8.64
C VAL A 177 -14.73 2.84 -7.80
N ALA A 178 -15.71 2.69 -6.91
CA ALA A 178 -16.19 3.79 -6.06
C ALA A 178 -15.10 4.36 -5.14
N ASN A 179 -14.16 3.54 -4.69
CA ASN A 179 -13.09 3.94 -3.80
C ASN A 179 -11.87 4.51 -4.55
N LEU A 180 -11.73 4.16 -5.83
CA LEU A 180 -10.66 4.60 -6.73
C LEU A 180 -11.07 5.80 -7.58
N ASN A 181 -12.36 6.13 -7.67
CA ASN A 181 -12.88 7.24 -8.49
C ASN A 181 -12.52 8.59 -7.84
N ARG A 182 -11.30 9.03 -8.07
CA ARG A 182 -10.71 10.27 -7.60
C ARG A 182 -9.45 10.60 -8.40
N ASN A 183 -8.95 11.83 -8.27
CA ASN A 183 -7.62 12.15 -8.78
C ASN A 183 -6.57 11.32 -8.05
N GLY A 184 -5.58 10.86 -8.82
CA GLY A 184 -4.42 10.14 -8.32
C GLY A 184 -3.40 11.08 -7.67
N TYR A 185 -2.13 10.66 -7.68
CA TYR A 185 -1.01 11.52 -7.24
C TYR A 185 -0.72 12.66 -8.22
N ASP A 186 -1.14 12.52 -9.49
CA ASP A 186 -1.29 13.64 -10.42
C ASP A 186 -2.68 14.25 -10.19
N ASP A 187 -2.75 15.41 -9.54
CA ASP A 187 -4.00 16.08 -9.17
C ASP A 187 -4.84 16.52 -10.38
N ASN A 188 -4.30 16.44 -11.59
CA ASN A 188 -4.97 16.87 -12.82
C ASN A 188 -5.76 15.76 -13.51
N GLN A 189 -5.59 14.49 -13.11
CA GLN A 189 -6.21 13.35 -13.78
C GLN A 189 -6.82 12.35 -12.80
N ASN A 190 -8.06 11.92 -13.11
CA ASN A 190 -8.68 10.81 -12.42
C ASN A 190 -7.84 9.53 -12.65
N GLN A 191 -7.49 8.81 -11.58
CA GLN A 191 -6.62 7.65 -11.68
C GLN A 191 -7.25 6.48 -12.47
N LEU A 192 -8.57 6.33 -12.49
CA LEU A 192 -9.23 5.31 -13.30
C LEU A 192 -9.13 5.64 -14.79
N ASP A 193 -9.28 6.92 -15.15
CA ASP A 193 -9.13 7.37 -16.54
C ASP A 193 -7.68 7.22 -17.01
N ALA A 194 -6.70 7.52 -16.14
CA ALA A 194 -5.30 7.28 -16.42
C ALA A 194 -5.02 5.79 -16.67
N TRP A 195 -5.54 4.91 -15.83
CA TRP A 195 -5.37 3.47 -15.95
C TRP A 195 -6.00 2.88 -17.22
N GLN A 196 -7.14 3.44 -17.66
CA GLN A 196 -7.74 3.09 -18.96
C GLN A 196 -6.87 3.58 -20.13
N ALA A 197 -6.37 4.82 -20.05
CA ALA A 197 -5.48 5.37 -21.07
C ALA A 197 -4.17 4.60 -21.20
N ASP A 198 -3.62 4.14 -20.08
CA ASP A 198 -2.43 3.27 -20.01
C ASP A 198 -2.69 1.83 -20.49
N GLY A 199 -3.97 1.48 -20.73
CA GLY A 199 -4.37 0.22 -21.35
C GLY A 199 -4.32 -1.01 -20.44
N TRP A 200 -4.32 -0.86 -19.11
CA TRP A 200 -4.35 -2.00 -18.20
C TRP A 200 -5.63 -2.11 -17.35
N LEU A 201 -6.57 -1.16 -17.46
CA LEU A 201 -7.90 -1.22 -16.87
C LEU A 201 -8.97 -1.17 -17.95
N GLU A 202 -9.93 -2.09 -17.91
CA GLU A 202 -11.14 -2.07 -18.71
C GLU A 202 -12.35 -1.82 -17.80
N LEU A 203 -12.91 -0.60 -17.90
CA LEU A 203 -14.24 -0.30 -17.36
C LEU A 203 -15.25 -0.70 -18.43
N LYS A 204 -16.08 -1.72 -18.16
CA LYS A 204 -17.20 -2.01 -19.06
C LYS A 204 -18.12 -0.80 -19.06
N GLY A 205 -18.27 -0.16 -20.23
CA GLY A 205 -19.26 0.91 -20.41
C GLY A 205 -20.66 0.34 -20.12
N ASN A 206 -21.46 1.12 -19.41
CA ASN A 206 -22.90 0.90 -19.31
C ASN A 206 -23.54 1.09 -20.68
#